data_e7f84c3028ca7f913c609becc1e55374
#
_entry.id   e7f84c3028ca7f913c609becc1e55374
#
_cell.length_a   1.000
_cell.length_b   1.000
_cell.length_c   1.000
_cell.angle_alpha   90.00
_cell.angle_beta   90.00
_cell.angle_gamma   90.00
#
_symmetry.space_group_name_H-M   'P 1'
#
loop_
_entity.id
_entity.type
_entity.pdbx_description
1 polymer ?
#
loop_
_entity_poly.entity_id
_entity_poly.type
_entity_poly.pdbx_seq_one_letter_code
_entity_poly.pdbx_strand_id
1 'polypeptide(L)'
;MRMSRSMGVLATLAPALAWAADAPVPNKGDTAWMLTATALVLLMSVPALGLFYGGLVRTKNMLSVLMQVFVGFALITVLWCIYGYSLAFTQGNAIFGGFSRLFLHGTFDSARQSFSMAATFSKNTPLYELVYVAFQATFAAITCCLILGSVVERMKFSAVLLFLVIWFTFSYCPVAHMVWYWAGPDAYTSAEQAQAVSATAGLIWQWGALDFAGGTVVHINAGVAGLVAAFVLGKRIGLGREPMAPHSLTMTMIGASLLWFGWFGFNAGSALEANGSAALAFMNTYLATACAVLSWTAGEWIVKGKPSMLGAASGAVAGLVAITPAAGNVGISGAFAIGLGVGVVCLWGVTGLKRLIKADDSLDVFGVHAIGGIFGALMTGIFNAPSLGGPGSTVDWVKGTSGYPGIWKQFSIQLEAVCLVFAWTAVVAFIAFYIVKRLVGLRVQEEEEREGLDITSHGERAYDL
;
A
#
# COMPACT_ATOMS: atom_id res chain seq x y z
N MET A 1 45.66 70.20 -41.70
CA MET A 1 44.32 70.30 -41.10
C MET A 1 43.52 69.13 -41.55
N ARG A 2 43.45 68.07 -40.73
CA ARG A 2 42.65 66.87 -41.01
C ARG A 2 41.73 66.64 -39.76
N MET A 3 40.44 66.83 -39.94
CA MET A 3 39.43 66.57 -38.94
C MET A 3 39.14 65.01 -38.93
N SER A 4 39.40 64.37 -37.82
CA SER A 4 38.94 63.00 -37.59
C SER A 4 37.52 63.05 -37.04
N ARG A 5 36.58 62.40 -37.76
CA ARG A 5 35.23 62.16 -37.29
C ARG A 5 35.22 60.84 -36.47
N SER A 6 34.95 60.96 -35.18
CA SER A 6 34.64 59.81 -34.31
C SER A 6 33.16 59.46 -34.49
N MET A 7 32.88 58.30 -35.05
CA MET A 7 31.58 57.67 -35.08
C MET A 7 31.35 56.99 -33.73
N GLY A 8 30.46 57.54 -32.94
CA GLY A 8 29.97 56.87 -31.73
C GLY A 8 28.97 55.74 -32.10
N VAL A 9 29.26 54.51 -31.70
CA VAL A 9 28.36 53.37 -31.80
C VAL A 9 27.42 53.46 -30.62
N LEU A 10 26.14 53.81 -30.85
CA LEU A 10 25.06 53.60 -29.88
C LEU A 10 24.75 52.11 -29.83
N ALA A 11 25.20 51.41 -28.79
CA ALA A 11 24.74 50.09 -28.43
C ALA A 11 23.34 50.19 -27.82
N THR A 12 22.31 49.84 -28.56
CA THR A 12 20.96 49.66 -28.05
C THR A 12 20.91 48.41 -27.19
N LEU A 13 20.88 48.59 -25.88
CA LEU A 13 20.51 47.57 -24.90
C LEU A 13 19.01 47.27 -25.09
N ALA A 14 18.69 46.24 -25.89
CA ALA A 14 17.39 45.64 -25.85
C ALA A 14 17.27 44.85 -24.53
N PRO A 15 16.26 45.08 -23.68
CA PRO A 15 16.04 44.24 -22.53
C PRO A 15 15.67 42.86 -23.06
N ALA A 16 16.47 41.82 -22.74
CA ALA A 16 16.09 40.46 -22.90
C ALA A 16 14.88 40.25 -21.96
N LEU A 17 13.70 40.25 -22.54
CA LEU A 17 12.51 39.71 -21.90
C LEU A 17 12.77 38.23 -21.71
N ALA A 18 13.31 37.85 -20.54
CA ALA A 18 13.23 36.49 -20.06
C ALA A 18 11.73 36.19 -19.93
N TRP A 19 11.19 35.42 -20.84
CA TRP A 19 9.91 34.80 -20.67
C TRP A 19 10.07 33.89 -19.45
N ALA A 20 9.49 34.33 -18.33
CA ALA A 20 9.28 33.41 -17.21
C ALA A 20 8.39 32.30 -17.78
N ALA A 21 8.94 31.10 -17.88
CA ALA A 21 8.14 29.95 -18.22
C ALA A 21 7.01 29.89 -17.20
N ASP A 22 5.76 29.87 -17.65
CA ASP A 22 4.62 29.73 -16.78
C ASP A 22 4.83 28.50 -15.87
N ALA A 23 4.56 28.65 -14.58
CA ALA A 23 4.67 27.55 -13.65
C ALA A 23 3.79 26.38 -14.15
N PRO A 24 4.29 25.14 -14.12
CA PRO A 24 3.53 24.00 -14.64
C PRO A 24 2.19 23.87 -13.92
N VAL A 25 1.11 23.76 -14.70
CA VAL A 25 -0.26 23.65 -14.22
C VAL A 25 -0.65 22.17 -14.20
N PRO A 26 -1.29 21.64 -13.12
CA PRO A 26 -1.74 20.26 -13.07
C PRO A 26 -2.62 19.89 -14.27
N ASN A 27 -2.36 18.73 -14.86
CA ASN A 27 -3.17 18.21 -15.96
C ASN A 27 -4.56 17.84 -15.44
N LYS A 28 -5.62 18.26 -16.17
CA LYS A 28 -7.00 17.98 -15.76
C LYS A 28 -7.34 16.49 -15.86
N GLY A 29 -6.77 15.77 -16.84
CA GLY A 29 -6.92 14.32 -16.98
C GLY A 29 -6.31 13.57 -15.83
N ASP A 30 -5.08 13.91 -15.44
CA ASP A 30 -4.38 13.30 -14.28
C ASP A 30 -5.12 13.61 -12.97
N THR A 31 -5.56 14.85 -12.80
CA THR A 31 -6.35 15.24 -11.62
C THR A 31 -7.66 14.45 -11.54
N ALA A 32 -8.40 14.33 -12.65
CA ALA A 32 -9.66 13.56 -12.70
C ALA A 32 -9.41 12.07 -12.44
N TRP A 33 -8.34 11.51 -13.02
CA TRP A 33 -7.93 10.13 -12.77
C TRP A 33 -7.61 9.89 -11.30
N MET A 34 -6.80 10.74 -10.70
CA MET A 34 -6.38 10.57 -9.31
C MET A 34 -7.52 10.76 -8.30
N LEU A 35 -8.46 11.67 -8.55
CA LEU A 35 -9.69 11.80 -7.76
C LEU A 35 -10.55 10.52 -7.88
N THR A 36 -10.69 9.97 -9.08
CA THR A 36 -11.41 8.71 -9.33
C THR A 36 -10.69 7.54 -8.66
N ALA A 37 -9.36 7.42 -8.83
CA ALA A 37 -8.55 6.38 -8.19
C ALA A 37 -8.66 6.43 -6.66
N THR A 38 -8.66 7.62 -6.05
CA THR A 38 -8.87 7.81 -4.62
C THR A 38 -10.23 7.27 -4.17
N ALA A 39 -11.30 7.59 -4.91
CA ALA A 39 -12.65 7.09 -4.62
C ALA A 39 -12.74 5.56 -4.76
N LEU A 40 -12.09 4.98 -5.77
CA LEU A 40 -12.00 3.53 -5.94
C LEU A 40 -11.26 2.85 -4.77
N VAL A 41 -10.16 3.45 -4.28
CA VAL A 41 -9.44 2.89 -3.11
C VAL A 41 -10.24 3.06 -1.83
N LEU A 42 -10.99 4.13 -1.64
CA LEU A 42 -11.92 4.26 -0.52
C LEU A 42 -13.00 3.15 -0.57
N LEU A 43 -13.58 2.90 -1.75
CA LEU A 43 -14.56 1.82 -1.95
C LEU A 43 -13.98 0.46 -1.55
N MET A 44 -12.75 0.15 -1.95
CA MET A 44 -12.16 -1.14 -1.56
C MET A 44 -11.78 -1.21 -0.08
N SER A 45 -11.42 -0.08 0.54
CA SER A 45 -10.88 -0.03 1.90
C SER A 45 -11.96 -0.14 2.98
N VAL A 46 -13.17 0.33 2.74
CA VAL A 46 -14.24 0.34 3.73
C VAL A 46 -15.35 -0.63 3.35
N PRO A 47 -16.20 -0.40 2.33
CA PRO A 47 -17.28 -1.34 2.05
C PRO A 47 -16.78 -2.71 1.58
N ALA A 48 -15.78 -2.78 0.70
CA ALA A 48 -15.32 -4.06 0.17
C ALA A 48 -14.60 -4.91 1.23
N LEU A 49 -13.64 -4.32 1.97
CA LEU A 49 -12.93 -5.03 3.04
C LEU A 49 -13.89 -5.42 4.16
N GLY A 50 -14.83 -4.52 4.51
CA GLY A 50 -15.87 -4.80 5.49
C GLY A 50 -16.73 -6.01 5.11
N LEU A 51 -17.18 -6.10 3.86
CA LEU A 51 -17.93 -7.25 3.35
C LEU A 51 -17.07 -8.52 3.27
N PHE A 52 -15.82 -8.39 2.83
CA PHE A 52 -14.90 -9.53 2.74
C PHE A 52 -14.62 -10.13 4.12
N TYR A 53 -14.16 -9.32 5.08
CA TYR A 53 -13.88 -9.76 6.44
C TYR A 53 -15.14 -10.13 7.21
N GLY A 54 -16.18 -9.29 7.07
CA GLY A 54 -17.47 -9.55 7.70
C GLY A 54 -18.06 -10.89 7.30
N GLY A 55 -17.99 -11.26 6.02
CA GLY A 55 -18.44 -12.58 5.55
C GLY A 55 -17.62 -13.75 6.07
N LEU A 56 -16.34 -13.55 6.39
CA LEU A 56 -15.40 -14.57 6.85
C LEU A 56 -15.53 -14.89 8.35
N VAL A 57 -15.93 -13.94 9.19
CA VAL A 57 -16.08 -14.16 10.63
C VAL A 57 -17.38 -14.91 10.97
N ARG A 58 -17.49 -15.39 12.23
CA ARG A 58 -18.75 -15.95 12.72
C ARG A 58 -19.81 -14.86 12.86
N THR A 59 -21.08 -15.21 12.64
CA THR A 59 -22.27 -14.29 12.66
C THR A 59 -22.25 -13.30 13.82
N LYS A 60 -21.91 -13.77 15.01
CA LYS A 60 -21.89 -13.00 16.28
C LYS A 60 -20.77 -11.96 16.40
N ASN A 61 -19.90 -11.84 15.39
CA ASN A 61 -18.77 -10.92 15.37
C ASN A 61 -18.80 -10.02 14.11
N MET A 62 -19.88 -10.04 13.34
CA MET A 62 -19.99 -9.32 12.07
C MET A 62 -19.87 -7.80 12.26
N LEU A 63 -20.69 -7.22 13.16
CA LEU A 63 -20.67 -5.78 13.44
C LEU A 63 -19.37 -5.34 14.09
N SER A 64 -18.80 -6.15 14.96
CA SER A 64 -17.52 -5.86 15.58
C SER A 64 -16.42 -5.68 14.52
N VAL A 65 -16.38 -6.51 13.48
CA VAL A 65 -15.45 -6.38 12.37
C VAL A 65 -15.74 -5.12 11.57
N LEU A 66 -17.01 -4.85 11.24
CA LEU A 66 -17.39 -3.63 10.52
C LEU A 66 -16.99 -2.37 11.29
N MET A 67 -17.25 -2.33 12.60
CA MET A 67 -16.84 -1.24 13.49
C MET A 67 -15.32 -1.05 13.50
N GLN A 68 -14.57 -2.13 13.59
CA GLN A 68 -13.09 -2.05 13.56
C GLN A 68 -12.59 -1.48 12.24
N VAL A 69 -13.11 -1.93 11.10
CA VAL A 69 -12.72 -1.44 9.77
C VAL A 69 -13.12 0.03 9.60
N PHE A 70 -14.38 0.37 9.89
CA PHE A 70 -14.93 1.70 9.63
C PHE A 70 -14.29 2.76 10.53
N VAL A 71 -14.24 2.49 11.84
CA VAL A 71 -13.67 3.43 12.81
C VAL A 71 -12.14 3.47 12.70
N GLY A 72 -11.49 2.32 12.43
CA GLY A 72 -10.05 2.26 12.18
C GLY A 72 -9.65 3.08 10.96
N PHE A 73 -10.37 2.95 9.86
CA PHE A 73 -10.16 3.76 8.65
C PHE A 73 -10.31 5.27 8.94
N ALA A 74 -11.39 5.66 9.62
CA ALA A 74 -11.63 7.05 9.98
C ALA A 74 -10.53 7.61 10.90
N LEU A 75 -10.13 6.86 11.92
CA LEU A 75 -9.05 7.23 12.84
C LEU A 75 -7.74 7.50 12.10
N ILE A 76 -7.32 6.57 11.25
CA ILE A 76 -6.06 6.71 10.50
C ILE A 76 -6.13 7.85 9.50
N THR A 77 -7.27 8.08 8.83
CA THR A 77 -7.46 9.23 7.93
C THR A 77 -7.27 10.55 8.67
N VAL A 78 -7.81 10.69 9.89
CA VAL A 78 -7.63 11.88 10.71
C VAL A 78 -6.16 12.06 11.12
N LEU A 79 -5.50 10.99 11.62
CA LEU A 79 -4.10 11.04 12.01
C LEU A 79 -3.17 11.32 10.81
N TRP A 80 -3.54 10.81 9.63
CA TRP A 80 -2.84 11.12 8.39
C TRP A 80 -2.81 12.60 8.09
N CYS A 81 -3.96 13.28 8.19
CA CYS A 81 -4.05 14.73 7.99
C CYS A 81 -3.37 15.53 9.09
N ILE A 82 -3.35 15.03 10.34
CA ILE A 82 -2.70 15.72 11.45
C ILE A 82 -1.17 15.68 11.31
N TYR A 83 -0.58 14.49 11.13
CA TYR A 83 0.87 14.32 11.11
C TYR A 83 1.40 13.24 10.16
N GLY A 84 0.60 12.23 9.83
CA GLY A 84 1.07 11.06 9.10
C GLY A 84 1.61 11.41 7.71
N TYR A 85 0.91 12.26 6.97
CA TYR A 85 1.38 12.75 5.67
C TYR A 85 2.75 13.44 5.79
N SER A 86 2.90 14.30 6.81
CA SER A 86 4.16 14.99 7.06
C SER A 86 5.31 14.01 7.33
N LEU A 87 5.10 13.01 8.19
CA LEU A 87 6.10 12.00 8.51
C LEU A 87 6.46 11.09 7.34
N ALA A 88 5.52 10.86 6.42
CA ALA A 88 5.74 9.96 5.27
C ALA A 88 6.33 10.69 4.05
N PHE A 89 5.89 11.94 3.75
CA PHE A 89 6.11 12.56 2.45
C PHE A 89 6.73 13.96 2.51
N THR A 90 7.37 14.34 3.60
CA THR A 90 8.22 15.54 3.65
C THR A 90 9.68 15.20 3.83
N GLN A 91 10.56 16.13 3.49
CA GLN A 91 11.99 15.97 3.71
C GLN A 91 12.30 15.83 5.20
N GLY A 92 13.14 14.84 5.51
CA GLY A 92 13.60 14.55 6.86
C GLY A 92 14.93 13.82 6.83
N ASN A 93 14.98 12.64 7.41
CA ASN A 93 16.10 11.71 7.26
C ASN A 93 15.68 10.51 6.39
N ALA A 94 16.54 9.52 6.22
CA ALA A 94 16.25 8.35 5.37
C ALA A 94 15.09 7.44 5.88
N ILE A 95 14.60 7.65 7.11
CA ILE A 95 13.59 6.80 7.77
C ILE A 95 12.30 7.57 8.04
N PHE A 96 12.38 8.87 8.35
CA PHE A 96 11.25 9.72 8.72
C PHE A 96 11.28 11.05 7.98
N GLY A 97 10.13 11.51 7.53
CA GLY A 97 9.89 12.87 7.12
C GLY A 97 9.88 13.86 8.29
N GLY A 98 9.82 15.12 7.96
CA GLY A 98 9.73 16.21 8.93
C GLY A 98 8.30 16.55 9.33
N PHE A 99 8.13 17.77 9.87
CA PHE A 99 6.85 18.28 10.38
C PHE A 99 6.31 19.47 9.58
N SER A 100 6.82 19.71 8.37
CA SER A 100 6.46 20.87 7.55
C SER A 100 5.02 20.86 7.03
N ARG A 101 4.35 19.70 7.07
CA ARG A 101 2.97 19.49 6.64
C ARG A 101 2.03 19.07 7.77
N LEU A 102 2.35 19.38 9.03
CA LEU A 102 1.41 19.15 10.14
C LEU A 102 0.08 19.86 9.86
N PHE A 103 -1.04 19.16 10.10
CA PHE A 103 -2.40 19.63 9.78
C PHE A 103 -2.54 20.09 8.32
N LEU A 104 -1.76 19.49 7.41
CA LEU A 104 -1.67 19.85 5.99
C LEU A 104 -1.30 21.32 5.74
N HIS A 105 -0.54 21.93 6.66
CA HIS A 105 -0.12 23.31 6.56
C HIS A 105 0.59 23.58 5.22
N GLY A 106 0.22 24.69 4.57
CA GLY A 106 0.82 25.13 3.31
C GLY A 106 0.32 24.37 2.06
N THR A 107 -0.63 23.43 2.19
CA THR A 107 -1.23 22.78 1.02
C THR A 107 -2.28 23.64 0.31
N PHE A 108 -2.89 24.57 1.03
CA PHE A 108 -3.83 25.58 0.53
C PHE A 108 -3.59 26.92 1.17
N ASP A 109 -3.42 27.95 0.36
CA ASP A 109 -3.33 29.37 0.79
C ASP A 109 -4.65 30.06 0.43
N SER A 110 -5.49 30.30 1.43
CA SER A 110 -6.80 30.94 1.26
C SER A 110 -6.71 32.40 0.84
N ALA A 111 -5.63 33.12 1.20
CA ALA A 111 -5.46 34.50 0.85
C ALA A 111 -5.10 34.68 -0.63
N ARG A 112 -4.30 33.76 -1.17
CA ARG A 112 -3.89 33.76 -2.58
C ARG A 112 -4.74 32.87 -3.48
N GLN A 113 -5.67 32.08 -2.91
CA GLN A 113 -6.45 31.05 -3.61
C GLN A 113 -5.54 30.08 -4.39
N SER A 114 -4.38 29.75 -3.81
CA SER A 114 -3.36 28.90 -4.44
C SER A 114 -3.19 27.58 -3.70
N PHE A 115 -2.82 26.55 -4.46
CA PHE A 115 -2.61 25.19 -3.98
C PHE A 115 -1.16 24.78 -4.20
N SER A 116 -0.59 24.05 -3.24
CA SER A 116 0.70 23.40 -3.42
C SER A 116 0.61 22.20 -4.36
N MET A 117 1.76 21.84 -4.92
CA MET A 117 1.88 20.77 -5.90
C MET A 117 2.73 19.63 -5.34
N ALA A 118 2.35 18.40 -5.70
CA ALA A 118 3.15 17.20 -5.52
C ALA A 118 3.75 16.78 -6.86
N ALA A 119 4.92 16.14 -6.81
CA ALA A 119 5.56 15.58 -7.99
C ALA A 119 4.84 14.30 -8.45
N THR A 120 4.83 14.09 -9.75
CA THR A 120 4.53 12.79 -10.37
C THR A 120 5.83 12.11 -10.83
N PHE A 121 5.74 11.10 -11.67
CA PHE A 121 6.91 10.45 -12.26
C PHE A 121 7.38 11.09 -13.59
N SER A 122 6.72 12.15 -14.06
CA SER A 122 7.07 12.89 -15.27
C SER A 122 7.52 14.32 -14.94
N LYS A 123 8.58 14.80 -15.61
CA LYS A 123 9.05 16.18 -15.46
C LYS A 123 7.97 17.16 -15.90
N ASN A 124 7.86 18.28 -15.19
CA ASN A 124 6.90 19.36 -15.47
C ASN A 124 5.43 18.88 -15.48
N THR A 125 5.11 17.80 -14.79
CA THR A 125 3.75 17.23 -14.69
C THR A 125 3.36 17.12 -13.22
N PRO A 126 3.04 18.24 -12.55
CA PRO A 126 2.66 18.22 -11.15
C PRO A 126 1.20 17.77 -10.96
N LEU A 127 0.90 17.29 -9.76
CA LEU A 127 -0.44 17.01 -9.27
C LEU A 127 -0.76 17.97 -8.10
N TYR A 128 -2.03 18.34 -7.89
CA TYR A 128 -2.41 19.04 -6.66
C TYR A 128 -2.04 18.21 -5.44
N GLU A 129 -1.27 18.79 -4.51
CA GLU A 129 -0.79 18.06 -3.31
C GLU A 129 -1.95 17.51 -2.48
N LEU A 130 -3.08 18.22 -2.40
CA LEU A 130 -4.28 17.73 -1.71
C LEU A 130 -4.86 16.44 -2.32
N VAL A 131 -4.76 16.26 -3.64
CA VAL A 131 -5.18 15.02 -4.31
C VAL A 131 -4.23 13.89 -3.97
N TYR A 132 -2.93 14.15 -3.95
CA TYR A 132 -1.90 13.20 -3.51
C TYR A 132 -2.09 12.81 -2.03
N VAL A 133 -2.33 13.78 -1.15
CA VAL A 133 -2.65 13.56 0.27
C VAL A 133 -3.84 12.62 0.43
N ALA A 134 -4.94 12.89 -0.28
CA ALA A 134 -6.15 12.08 -0.20
C ALA A 134 -5.93 10.66 -0.71
N PHE A 135 -5.21 10.49 -1.82
CA PHE A 135 -4.84 9.20 -2.37
C PHE A 135 -4.01 8.38 -1.38
N GLN A 136 -2.94 8.95 -0.85
CA GLN A 136 -2.05 8.28 0.10
C GLN A 136 -2.71 8.02 1.47
N ALA A 137 -3.70 8.84 1.88
CA ALA A 137 -4.50 8.58 3.08
C ALA A 137 -5.21 7.23 3.01
N THR A 138 -5.74 6.86 1.85
CA THR A 138 -6.43 5.59 1.65
C THR A 138 -5.49 4.39 1.80
N PHE A 139 -4.23 4.52 1.39
CA PHE A 139 -3.19 3.50 1.57
C PHE A 139 -2.82 3.30 3.04
N ALA A 140 -2.63 4.40 3.76
CA ALA A 140 -2.36 4.36 5.19
C ALA A 140 -3.49 3.67 5.96
N ALA A 141 -4.72 4.06 5.69
CA ALA A 141 -5.88 3.55 6.38
C ALA A 141 -6.17 2.07 6.05
N ILE A 142 -6.12 1.68 4.77
CA ILE A 142 -6.33 0.25 4.44
C ILE A 142 -5.24 -0.63 5.02
N THR A 143 -3.98 -0.21 5.00
CA THR A 143 -2.87 -1.01 5.57
C THR A 143 -3.12 -1.34 7.04
N CYS A 144 -3.57 -0.36 7.81
CA CYS A 144 -3.96 -0.56 9.21
C CYS A 144 -5.17 -1.50 9.33
N CYS A 145 -6.18 -1.36 8.47
CA CYS A 145 -7.38 -2.20 8.48
C CYS A 145 -7.10 -3.65 8.07
N LEU A 146 -6.08 -3.93 7.25
CA LEU A 146 -5.72 -5.30 6.89
C LEU A 146 -5.29 -6.13 8.11
N ILE A 147 -4.60 -5.53 9.08
CA ILE A 147 -4.13 -6.23 10.29
C ILE A 147 -5.30 -6.79 11.10
N LEU A 148 -6.47 -6.14 11.02
CA LEU A 148 -7.67 -6.51 11.77
C LEU A 148 -8.09 -7.95 11.52
N GLY A 149 -7.90 -8.46 10.29
CA GLY A 149 -8.20 -9.85 9.95
C GLY A 149 -7.52 -10.88 10.83
N SER A 150 -6.36 -10.57 11.42
CA SER A 150 -5.64 -11.48 12.33
C SER A 150 -6.14 -11.41 13.77
N VAL A 151 -6.82 -10.33 14.18
CA VAL A 151 -7.18 -10.06 15.59
C VAL A 151 -8.68 -10.18 15.88
N VAL A 152 -9.50 -10.25 14.82
CA VAL A 152 -10.95 -10.35 14.93
C VAL A 152 -11.39 -11.46 15.90
N GLU A 153 -12.60 -11.30 16.42
CA GLU A 153 -13.29 -12.23 17.31
C GLU A 153 -12.74 -12.33 18.74
N ARG A 154 -11.59 -11.67 19.07
CA ARG A 154 -10.97 -11.81 20.40
C ARG A 154 -10.25 -10.58 20.97
N MET A 155 -9.96 -9.56 20.15
CA MET A 155 -9.28 -8.36 20.63
C MET A 155 -10.28 -7.29 21.05
N LYS A 156 -10.01 -6.60 22.19
CA LYS A 156 -10.82 -5.47 22.66
C LYS A 156 -10.80 -4.34 21.65
N PHE A 157 -11.94 -3.70 21.41
CA PHE A 157 -12.05 -2.58 20.48
C PHE A 157 -11.11 -1.41 20.83
N SER A 158 -11.03 -1.05 22.12
CA SER A 158 -10.10 -0.02 22.59
C SER A 158 -8.63 -0.39 22.36
N ALA A 159 -8.28 -1.67 22.50
CA ALA A 159 -6.96 -2.17 22.22
C ALA A 159 -6.63 -2.11 20.71
N VAL A 160 -7.60 -2.40 19.86
CA VAL A 160 -7.47 -2.24 18.39
C VAL A 160 -7.12 -0.80 18.07
N LEU A 161 -7.92 0.17 18.51
CA LEU A 161 -7.70 1.59 18.20
C LEU A 161 -6.34 2.09 18.68
N LEU A 162 -5.96 1.77 19.91
CA LEU A 162 -4.66 2.18 20.46
C LEU A 162 -3.49 1.54 19.72
N PHE A 163 -3.61 0.25 19.35
CA PHE A 163 -2.61 -0.43 18.54
C PHE A 163 -2.45 0.24 17.17
N LEU A 164 -3.55 0.57 16.50
CA LEU A 164 -3.51 1.23 15.20
C LEU A 164 -2.78 2.57 15.25
N VAL A 165 -3.02 3.39 16.29
CA VAL A 165 -2.31 4.67 16.48
C VAL A 165 -0.80 4.47 16.59
N ILE A 166 -0.35 3.56 17.45
CA ILE A 166 1.08 3.30 17.70
C ILE A 166 1.72 2.70 16.44
N TRP A 167 1.11 1.67 15.87
CA TRP A 167 1.66 0.97 14.72
C TRP A 167 1.69 1.83 13.46
N PHE A 168 0.64 2.61 13.20
CA PHE A 168 0.60 3.59 12.12
C PHE A 168 1.77 4.58 12.22
N THR A 169 1.99 5.13 13.42
CA THR A 169 3.03 6.15 13.65
C THR A 169 4.44 5.57 13.48
N PHE A 170 4.71 4.38 14.02
CA PHE A 170 6.07 3.85 14.12
C PHE A 170 6.39 2.73 13.13
N SER A 171 5.39 2.19 12.41
CA SER A 171 5.63 1.22 11.35
C SER A 171 5.20 1.76 9.99
N TYR A 172 3.94 2.14 9.82
CA TYR A 172 3.45 2.55 8.52
C TYR A 172 4.14 3.81 7.99
N CYS A 173 4.16 4.90 8.75
CA CYS A 173 4.76 6.16 8.29
C CYS A 173 6.25 6.02 7.96
N PRO A 174 7.11 5.37 8.80
CA PRO A 174 8.50 5.13 8.44
C PRO A 174 8.68 4.25 7.20
N VAL A 175 7.92 3.16 7.10
CA VAL A 175 8.05 2.26 5.92
C VAL A 175 7.61 2.98 4.65
N ALA A 176 6.53 3.76 4.69
CA ALA A 176 6.09 4.57 3.55
C ALA A 176 7.15 5.61 3.16
N HIS A 177 7.77 6.27 4.13
CA HIS A 177 8.87 7.20 3.88
C HIS A 177 10.08 6.50 3.28
N MET A 178 10.54 5.42 3.88
CA MET A 178 11.71 4.68 3.38
C MET A 178 11.53 4.20 1.94
N VAL A 179 10.33 3.81 1.54
CA VAL A 179 10.05 3.21 0.22
C VAL A 179 9.68 4.23 -0.83
N TRP A 180 8.89 5.25 -0.48
CA TRP A 180 8.23 6.12 -1.47
C TRP A 180 8.65 7.59 -1.43
N TYR A 181 9.38 8.05 -0.39
CA TYR A 181 9.78 9.43 -0.34
C TYR A 181 10.98 9.71 -1.24
N TRP A 182 10.82 10.67 -2.15
CA TRP A 182 11.84 11.29 -2.98
C TRP A 182 11.40 12.70 -3.40
N ALA A 183 12.33 13.49 -3.93
CA ALA A 183 12.06 14.90 -4.20
C ALA A 183 11.33 15.15 -5.54
N GLY A 184 10.99 14.13 -6.30
CA GLY A 184 10.37 14.23 -7.62
C GLY A 184 11.39 14.48 -8.75
N PRO A 185 10.99 14.28 -10.03
CA PRO A 185 11.90 14.29 -11.17
C PRO A 185 12.47 15.67 -11.49
N ASP A 186 11.75 16.73 -11.16
CA ASP A 186 12.17 18.12 -11.43
C ASP A 186 13.32 18.60 -10.55
N ALA A 187 13.56 17.91 -9.43
CA ALA A 187 14.69 18.20 -8.55
C ALA A 187 16.04 17.72 -9.12
N TYR A 188 16.04 16.86 -10.15
CA TYR A 188 17.23 16.26 -10.76
C TYR A 188 17.68 17.07 -11.97
N THR A 189 18.40 18.21 -11.72
CA THR A 189 18.79 19.17 -12.75
C THR A 189 20.21 18.97 -13.28
N SER A 190 21.13 18.44 -12.44
CA SER A 190 22.52 18.12 -12.80
C SER A 190 22.97 16.85 -12.07
N ALA A 191 24.11 16.28 -12.45
CA ALA A 191 24.67 15.11 -11.77
C ALA A 191 24.98 15.37 -10.28
N GLU A 192 25.51 16.55 -9.97
CA GLU A 192 25.79 16.97 -8.58
C GLU A 192 24.48 17.10 -7.78
N GLN A 193 23.50 17.78 -8.36
CA GLN A 193 22.20 17.97 -7.73
C GLN A 193 21.49 16.62 -7.56
N ALA A 194 21.56 15.73 -8.54
CA ALA A 194 20.99 14.40 -8.45
C ALA A 194 21.55 13.59 -7.28
N GLN A 195 22.88 13.67 -7.05
CA GLN A 195 23.51 13.00 -5.91
C GLN A 195 23.03 13.59 -4.58
N ALA A 196 22.98 14.91 -4.45
CA ALA A 196 22.52 15.60 -3.25
C ALA A 196 21.05 15.26 -2.92
N VAL A 197 20.19 15.31 -3.93
CA VAL A 197 18.75 15.04 -3.80
C VAL A 197 18.47 13.57 -3.48
N SER A 198 19.19 12.64 -4.15
CA SER A 198 19.05 11.20 -3.88
C SER A 198 19.42 10.85 -2.43
N ALA A 199 20.39 11.54 -1.84
CA ALA A 199 20.79 11.33 -0.45
C ALA A 199 19.71 11.74 0.58
N THR A 200 18.72 12.53 0.18
CA THR A 200 17.59 12.93 1.03
C THR A 200 16.36 12.04 0.88
N ALA A 201 16.37 11.12 -0.08
CA ALA A 201 15.26 10.18 -0.29
C ALA A 201 15.18 9.11 0.80
N GLY A 202 14.08 8.38 0.84
CA GLY A 202 13.88 7.26 1.76
C GLY A 202 14.92 6.16 1.56
N LEU A 203 15.28 5.46 2.63
CA LEU A 203 16.37 4.47 2.66
C LEU A 203 16.23 3.38 1.59
N ILE A 204 15.03 2.82 1.46
CA ILE A 204 14.75 1.71 0.52
C ILE A 204 14.69 2.24 -0.92
N TRP A 205 14.20 3.48 -1.10
CA TRP A 205 14.30 4.18 -2.39
C TRP A 205 15.74 4.35 -2.83
N GLN A 206 16.63 4.78 -1.93
CA GLN A 206 18.08 4.94 -2.23
C GLN A 206 18.74 3.63 -2.68
N TRP A 207 18.26 2.48 -2.22
CA TRP A 207 18.76 1.16 -2.68
C TRP A 207 18.29 0.83 -4.10
N GLY A 208 17.26 1.52 -4.61
CA GLY A 208 16.66 1.23 -5.90
C GLY A 208 15.64 0.08 -5.85
N ALA A 209 15.05 -0.19 -4.70
CA ALA A 209 13.97 -1.15 -4.58
C ALA A 209 12.70 -0.65 -5.29
N LEU A 210 11.98 -1.56 -5.90
CA LEU A 210 10.75 -1.30 -6.63
C LEU A 210 9.55 -1.76 -5.82
N ASP A 211 8.67 -0.83 -5.50
CA ASP A 211 7.38 -1.11 -4.89
C ASP A 211 6.33 -0.15 -5.46
N PHE A 212 5.71 -0.56 -6.57
CA PHE A 212 4.85 0.31 -7.37
C PHE A 212 3.64 0.83 -6.60
N ALA A 213 2.98 -0.06 -5.84
CA ALA A 213 1.76 0.30 -5.13
C ALA A 213 1.66 -0.29 -3.70
N GLY A 214 2.75 -0.81 -3.11
CA GLY A 214 2.75 -1.18 -1.69
C GLY A 214 2.88 -2.66 -1.36
N GLY A 215 3.64 -3.41 -2.15
CA GLY A 215 3.98 -4.79 -1.80
C GLY A 215 4.68 -4.88 -0.44
N THR A 216 5.66 -4.01 -0.21
CA THR A 216 6.35 -3.88 1.09
C THR A 216 5.59 -2.97 2.04
N VAL A 217 5.20 -1.76 1.60
CA VAL A 217 4.57 -0.74 2.46
C VAL A 217 3.24 -1.19 3.02
N VAL A 218 2.42 -1.86 2.23
CA VAL A 218 1.06 -2.27 2.61
C VAL A 218 1.04 -3.75 3.03
N HIS A 219 1.39 -4.66 2.11
CA HIS A 219 1.06 -6.08 2.28
C HIS A 219 2.04 -6.81 3.20
N ILE A 220 3.35 -6.67 3.03
CA ILE A 220 4.33 -7.27 3.95
C ILE A 220 4.17 -6.64 5.32
N ASN A 221 4.07 -5.32 5.39
CA ASN A 221 3.92 -4.56 6.62
C ASN A 221 2.69 -5.00 7.42
N ALA A 222 1.49 -5.01 6.81
CA ALA A 222 0.26 -5.47 7.48
C ALA A 222 0.29 -6.97 7.82
N GLY A 223 0.76 -7.81 6.89
CA GLY A 223 0.76 -9.25 7.07
C GLY A 223 1.68 -9.72 8.20
N VAL A 224 2.88 -9.12 8.33
CA VAL A 224 3.82 -9.40 9.42
C VAL A 224 3.26 -8.92 10.76
N ALA A 225 2.65 -7.73 10.81
CA ALA A 225 1.98 -7.25 12.01
C ALA A 225 0.84 -8.19 12.44
N GLY A 226 0.08 -8.72 11.47
CA GLY A 226 -0.93 -9.74 11.70
C GLY A 226 -0.38 -11.04 12.29
N LEU A 227 0.77 -11.50 11.81
CA LEU A 227 1.45 -12.67 12.38
C LEU A 227 1.85 -12.45 13.83
N VAL A 228 2.46 -11.31 14.13
CA VAL A 228 2.84 -10.93 15.53
C VAL A 228 1.58 -10.89 16.39
N ALA A 229 0.50 -10.29 15.90
CA ALA A 229 -0.79 -10.24 16.58
C ALA A 229 -1.32 -11.64 16.92
N ALA A 230 -1.28 -12.57 15.95
CA ALA A 230 -1.74 -13.95 16.14
C ALA A 230 -0.99 -14.67 17.25
N PHE A 231 0.33 -14.44 17.39
CA PHE A 231 1.13 -15.01 18.47
C PHE A 231 0.86 -14.36 19.83
N VAL A 232 0.77 -13.02 19.88
CA VAL A 232 0.62 -12.28 21.14
C VAL A 232 -0.78 -12.46 21.75
N LEU A 233 -1.82 -12.49 20.93
CA LEU A 233 -3.21 -12.72 21.36
C LEU A 233 -3.49 -14.19 21.71
N GLY A 234 -2.77 -15.11 21.08
CA GLY A 234 -3.03 -16.54 21.22
C GLY A 234 -4.24 -17.01 20.41
N LYS A 235 -4.61 -18.28 20.57
CA LYS A 235 -5.68 -18.92 19.81
C LYS A 235 -7.06 -18.49 20.28
N ARG A 236 -8.02 -18.42 19.34
CA ARG A 236 -9.44 -18.26 19.64
C ARG A 236 -9.95 -19.45 20.45
N ILE A 237 -10.90 -19.17 21.34
CA ILE A 237 -11.58 -20.22 22.11
C ILE A 237 -12.29 -21.16 21.15
N GLY A 238 -12.14 -22.46 21.38
CA GLY A 238 -12.74 -23.48 20.52
C GLY A 238 -11.98 -23.78 19.22
N LEU A 239 -10.87 -23.11 18.89
CA LEU A 239 -10.11 -23.39 17.67
C LEU A 239 -9.70 -24.87 17.59
N GLY A 240 -10.09 -25.53 16.50
CA GLY A 240 -9.85 -26.97 16.27
C GLY A 240 -10.77 -27.92 17.06
N ARG A 241 -11.72 -27.39 17.84
CA ARG A 241 -12.73 -28.17 18.57
C ARG A 241 -14.16 -27.79 18.17
N GLU A 242 -14.38 -26.53 17.79
CA GLU A 242 -15.66 -25.97 17.37
C GLU A 242 -15.58 -25.52 15.90
N PRO A 243 -16.68 -25.56 15.14
CA PRO A 243 -16.70 -25.02 13.78
C PRO A 243 -16.45 -23.52 13.80
N MET A 244 -15.52 -23.03 12.96
CA MET A 244 -15.20 -21.62 12.74
C MET A 244 -15.37 -21.24 11.27
N ALA A 245 -16.40 -21.81 10.64
CA ALA A 245 -16.69 -21.54 9.24
C ALA A 245 -17.15 -20.08 9.03
N PRO A 246 -16.81 -19.46 7.89
CA PRO A 246 -17.37 -18.21 7.45
C PRO A 246 -18.91 -18.26 7.48
N HIS A 247 -19.55 -17.21 8.01
CA HIS A 247 -21.02 -17.23 8.08
C HIS A 247 -21.69 -16.87 6.75
N SER A 248 -21.00 -16.15 5.85
CA SER A 248 -21.56 -15.71 4.56
C SER A 248 -20.51 -15.65 3.45
N LEU A 249 -20.36 -16.76 2.73
CA LEU A 249 -19.48 -16.78 1.54
C LEU A 249 -19.99 -15.90 0.40
N THR A 250 -21.29 -15.58 0.36
CA THR A 250 -21.86 -14.62 -0.59
C THR A 250 -21.31 -13.21 -0.31
N MET A 251 -21.30 -12.75 0.95
CA MET A 251 -20.69 -11.47 1.31
C MET A 251 -19.19 -11.47 1.03
N THR A 252 -18.49 -12.56 1.35
CA THR A 252 -17.06 -12.72 1.06
C THR A 252 -16.78 -12.57 -0.44
N MET A 253 -17.58 -13.21 -1.30
CA MET A 253 -17.42 -13.11 -2.75
C MET A 253 -17.70 -11.69 -3.25
N ILE A 254 -18.78 -11.05 -2.79
CA ILE A 254 -19.10 -9.66 -3.14
C ILE A 254 -17.96 -8.74 -2.69
N GLY A 255 -17.48 -8.90 -1.45
CA GLY A 255 -16.34 -8.15 -0.92
C GLY A 255 -15.08 -8.33 -1.76
N ALA A 256 -14.72 -9.57 -2.12
CA ALA A 256 -13.56 -9.86 -2.98
C ALA A 256 -13.70 -9.21 -4.38
N SER A 257 -14.90 -9.21 -4.94
CA SER A 257 -15.17 -8.59 -6.25
C SER A 257 -15.04 -7.07 -6.20
N LEU A 258 -15.52 -6.43 -5.13
CA LEU A 258 -15.37 -5.00 -4.90
C LEU A 258 -13.91 -4.62 -4.56
N LEU A 259 -13.17 -5.50 -3.85
CA LEU A 259 -11.73 -5.35 -3.67
C LEU A 259 -11.01 -5.34 -5.03
N TRP A 260 -11.34 -6.28 -5.92
CA TRP A 260 -10.76 -6.32 -7.27
C TRP A 260 -11.08 -5.04 -8.05
N PHE A 261 -12.33 -4.61 -8.03
CA PHE A 261 -12.75 -3.39 -8.71
C PHE A 261 -12.00 -2.13 -8.19
N GLY A 262 -11.92 -1.95 -6.90
CA GLY A 262 -11.21 -0.81 -6.31
C GLY A 262 -9.70 -0.86 -6.50
N TRP A 263 -9.13 -2.07 -6.70
CA TRP A 263 -7.71 -2.25 -6.89
C TRP A 263 -7.17 -1.69 -8.22
N PHE A 264 -8.03 -1.42 -9.18
CA PHE A 264 -7.65 -0.64 -10.34
C PHE A 264 -7.23 0.78 -9.96
N GLY A 265 -7.95 1.41 -9.04
CA GLY A 265 -7.54 2.70 -8.45
C GLY A 265 -6.26 2.57 -7.62
N PHE A 266 -6.12 1.49 -6.86
CA PHE A 266 -4.97 1.23 -6.02
C PHE A 266 -3.68 1.10 -6.85
N ASN A 267 -3.65 0.20 -7.82
CA ASN A 267 -2.46 -0.07 -8.64
C ASN A 267 -2.28 0.96 -9.76
N ALA A 268 -3.28 1.16 -10.61
CA ALA A 268 -3.11 2.09 -11.73
C ALA A 268 -3.11 3.57 -11.29
N GLY A 269 -3.76 3.90 -10.17
CA GLY A 269 -3.63 5.22 -9.53
C GLY A 269 -2.21 5.50 -9.03
N SER A 270 -1.44 4.48 -8.66
CA SER A 270 -0.05 4.64 -8.21
C SER A 270 0.91 5.10 -9.31
N ALA A 271 0.47 5.13 -10.58
CA ALA A 271 1.18 5.83 -11.64
C ALA A 271 1.16 7.37 -11.47
N LEU A 272 0.25 7.92 -10.67
CA LEU A 272 -0.01 9.34 -10.42
C LEU A 272 -0.44 10.15 -11.65
N GLU A 273 -0.52 9.52 -12.81
CA GLU A 273 -0.85 10.11 -14.11
C GLU A 273 -1.76 9.17 -14.91
N ALA A 274 -2.58 9.73 -15.79
CA ALA A 274 -3.39 8.97 -16.75
C ALA A 274 -2.57 8.64 -18.01
N ASN A 275 -1.54 7.82 -17.88
CA ASN A 275 -0.54 7.54 -18.91
C ASN A 275 -0.41 6.03 -19.23
N GLY A 276 0.58 5.67 -20.06
CA GLY A 276 0.86 4.28 -20.42
C GLY A 276 1.23 3.39 -19.24
N SER A 277 1.89 3.93 -18.19
CA SER A 277 2.19 3.19 -16.96
C SER A 277 0.92 2.84 -16.18
N ALA A 278 -0.05 3.76 -16.11
CA ALA A 278 -1.36 3.48 -15.53
C ALA A 278 -2.11 2.40 -16.32
N ALA A 279 -2.08 2.45 -17.66
CA ALA A 279 -2.70 1.43 -18.50
C ALA A 279 -2.06 0.05 -18.33
N LEU A 280 -0.72 -0.01 -18.23
CA LEU A 280 0.02 -1.25 -17.96
C LEU A 280 -0.34 -1.81 -16.58
N ALA A 281 -0.33 -0.98 -15.54
CA ALA A 281 -0.69 -1.38 -14.18
C ALA A 281 -2.13 -1.87 -14.08
N PHE A 282 -3.05 -1.23 -14.79
CA PHE A 282 -4.45 -1.66 -14.89
C PHE A 282 -4.57 -3.06 -15.48
N MET A 283 -3.92 -3.29 -16.65
CA MET A 283 -3.96 -4.58 -17.34
C MET A 283 -3.28 -5.69 -16.53
N ASN A 284 -2.12 -5.42 -15.95
CA ASN A 284 -1.39 -6.36 -15.10
C ASN A 284 -2.21 -6.76 -13.87
N THR A 285 -2.91 -5.81 -13.24
CA THR A 285 -3.79 -6.07 -12.10
C THR A 285 -4.95 -6.97 -12.51
N TYR A 286 -5.59 -6.69 -13.64
CA TYR A 286 -6.68 -7.50 -14.18
C TYR A 286 -6.24 -8.94 -14.42
N LEU A 287 -5.12 -9.10 -15.14
CA LEU A 287 -4.62 -10.40 -15.61
C LEU A 287 -4.08 -11.27 -14.47
N ALA A 288 -3.20 -10.72 -13.61
CA ALA A 288 -2.60 -11.49 -12.52
C ALA A 288 -3.66 -11.99 -11.54
N THR A 289 -4.68 -11.18 -11.27
CA THR A 289 -5.80 -11.58 -10.42
C THR A 289 -6.56 -12.76 -11.01
N ALA A 290 -6.92 -12.70 -12.30
CA ALA A 290 -7.61 -13.80 -12.99
C ALA A 290 -6.77 -15.08 -12.97
N CYS A 291 -5.46 -15.00 -13.25
CA CYS A 291 -4.54 -16.11 -13.19
C CYS A 291 -4.45 -16.73 -11.78
N ALA A 292 -4.43 -15.89 -10.73
CA ALA A 292 -4.36 -16.38 -9.35
C ALA A 292 -5.65 -17.07 -8.90
N VAL A 293 -6.81 -16.58 -9.32
CA VAL A 293 -8.10 -17.29 -9.11
C VAL A 293 -8.05 -18.68 -9.72
N LEU A 294 -7.58 -18.79 -10.95
CA LEU A 294 -7.52 -20.08 -11.65
C LEU A 294 -6.50 -21.03 -11.02
N SER A 295 -5.29 -20.55 -10.71
CA SER A 295 -4.24 -21.40 -10.13
C SER A 295 -4.54 -21.83 -8.70
N TRP A 296 -5.14 -20.97 -7.87
CA TRP A 296 -5.63 -21.33 -6.54
C TRP A 296 -6.73 -22.41 -6.63
N THR A 297 -7.74 -22.17 -7.47
CA THR A 297 -8.87 -23.09 -7.69
C THR A 297 -8.39 -24.46 -8.18
N ALA A 298 -7.47 -24.48 -9.14
CA ALA A 298 -6.84 -25.71 -9.61
C ALA A 298 -6.04 -26.42 -8.50
N GLY A 299 -5.27 -25.68 -7.72
CA GLY A 299 -4.52 -26.21 -6.57
C GLY A 299 -5.44 -26.85 -5.52
N GLU A 300 -6.55 -26.18 -5.17
CA GLU A 300 -7.55 -26.77 -4.26
C GLU A 300 -8.17 -28.05 -4.85
N TRP A 301 -8.48 -28.03 -6.12
CA TRP A 301 -9.05 -29.21 -6.79
C TRP A 301 -8.12 -30.40 -6.71
N ILE A 302 -6.82 -30.18 -6.96
CA ILE A 302 -5.79 -31.24 -6.87
C ILE A 302 -5.62 -31.72 -5.42
N VAL A 303 -5.54 -30.81 -4.46
CA VAL A 303 -5.19 -31.16 -3.06
C VAL A 303 -6.39 -31.64 -2.25
N LYS A 304 -7.57 -31.02 -2.47
CA LYS A 304 -8.79 -31.29 -1.67
C LYS A 304 -9.88 -32.07 -2.43
N GLY A 305 -9.70 -32.30 -3.74
CA GLY A 305 -10.67 -32.95 -4.61
C GLY A 305 -11.86 -32.08 -5.03
N LYS A 306 -12.03 -30.89 -4.47
CA LYS A 306 -13.12 -29.95 -4.80
C LYS A 306 -12.63 -28.50 -4.68
N PRO A 307 -12.92 -27.65 -5.67
CA PRO A 307 -12.70 -26.22 -5.55
C PRO A 307 -13.75 -25.57 -4.65
N SER A 308 -13.40 -24.44 -4.02
CA SER A 308 -14.32 -23.71 -3.14
C SER A 308 -14.48 -22.23 -3.55
N MET A 309 -15.64 -21.63 -3.25
CA MET A 309 -15.85 -20.20 -3.45
C MET A 309 -14.90 -19.37 -2.56
N LEU A 310 -14.65 -19.84 -1.34
CA LEU A 310 -13.67 -19.23 -0.44
C LEU A 310 -12.28 -19.24 -1.06
N GLY A 311 -11.85 -20.37 -1.65
CA GLY A 311 -10.57 -20.48 -2.34
C GLY A 311 -10.47 -19.55 -3.55
N ALA A 312 -11.52 -19.45 -4.37
CA ALA A 312 -11.54 -18.54 -5.51
C ALA A 312 -11.44 -17.07 -5.07
N ALA A 313 -12.17 -16.65 -4.01
CA ALA A 313 -12.09 -15.32 -3.45
C ALA A 313 -10.71 -15.03 -2.86
N SER A 314 -10.12 -15.99 -2.13
CA SER A 314 -8.76 -15.87 -1.59
C SER A 314 -7.70 -15.79 -2.69
N GLY A 315 -7.87 -16.57 -3.77
CA GLY A 315 -7.03 -16.50 -4.96
C GLY A 315 -7.06 -15.14 -5.64
N ALA A 316 -8.25 -14.52 -5.72
CA ALA A 316 -8.37 -13.16 -6.25
C ALA A 316 -7.56 -12.17 -5.39
N VAL A 317 -7.73 -12.19 -4.08
CA VAL A 317 -6.98 -11.28 -3.18
C VAL A 317 -5.47 -11.58 -3.25
N ALA A 318 -5.05 -12.84 -3.31
CA ALA A 318 -3.63 -13.20 -3.45
C ALA A 318 -3.02 -12.64 -4.75
N GLY A 319 -3.76 -12.72 -5.87
CA GLY A 319 -3.34 -12.13 -7.15
C GLY A 319 -3.18 -10.63 -7.10
N LEU A 320 -4.17 -9.94 -6.50
CA LEU A 320 -4.13 -8.50 -6.28
C LEU A 320 -2.94 -8.09 -5.42
N VAL A 321 -2.66 -8.82 -4.33
CA VAL A 321 -1.53 -8.58 -3.44
C VAL A 321 -0.19 -8.74 -4.16
N ALA A 322 0.02 -9.85 -4.87
CA ALA A 322 1.31 -10.14 -5.47
C ALA A 322 1.63 -9.24 -6.67
N ILE A 323 0.63 -8.79 -7.41
CA ILE A 323 0.88 -7.88 -8.54
C ILE A 323 1.11 -6.43 -8.05
N THR A 324 0.71 -6.08 -6.83
CA THR A 324 0.81 -4.72 -6.31
C THR A 324 2.21 -4.10 -6.41
N PRO A 325 3.32 -4.75 -5.99
CA PRO A 325 4.67 -4.18 -6.16
C PRO A 325 5.12 -4.15 -7.61
N ALA A 326 4.53 -4.97 -8.46
CA ALA A 326 4.93 -5.24 -9.83
C ALA A 326 4.10 -4.49 -10.87
N ALA A 327 2.93 -3.94 -10.52
CA ALA A 327 1.87 -3.58 -11.45
C ALA A 327 2.32 -2.69 -12.62
N GLY A 328 3.11 -1.65 -12.38
CA GLY A 328 3.72 -0.81 -13.43
C GLY A 328 5.18 -1.17 -13.74
N ASN A 329 5.75 -2.16 -13.05
CA ASN A 329 7.17 -2.51 -13.10
C ASN A 329 7.47 -3.80 -13.87
N VAL A 330 6.47 -4.52 -14.35
CA VAL A 330 6.64 -5.75 -15.13
C VAL A 330 5.80 -5.72 -16.40
N GLY A 331 6.21 -6.50 -17.40
CA GLY A 331 5.41 -6.68 -18.60
C GLY A 331 4.27 -7.70 -18.40
N ILE A 332 3.46 -7.89 -19.44
CA ILE A 332 2.30 -8.79 -19.42
C ILE A 332 2.69 -10.24 -19.09
N SER A 333 3.82 -10.73 -19.64
CA SER A 333 4.34 -12.07 -19.32
C SER A 333 4.69 -12.23 -17.84
N GLY A 334 5.24 -11.18 -17.20
CA GLY A 334 5.50 -11.13 -15.77
C GLY A 334 4.21 -11.21 -14.95
N ALA A 335 3.17 -10.49 -15.37
CA ALA A 335 1.86 -10.55 -14.70
C ALA A 335 1.24 -11.95 -14.74
N PHE A 336 1.34 -12.65 -15.88
CA PHE A 336 0.93 -14.07 -15.98
C PHE A 336 1.69 -14.95 -14.98
N ALA A 337 3.01 -14.85 -14.96
CA ALA A 337 3.86 -15.68 -14.08
C ALA A 337 3.57 -15.39 -12.60
N ILE A 338 3.44 -14.12 -12.22
CA ILE A 338 3.13 -13.70 -10.85
C ILE A 338 1.76 -14.22 -10.43
N GLY A 339 0.74 -14.03 -11.27
CA GLY A 339 -0.62 -14.47 -10.96
C GLY A 339 -0.73 -15.99 -10.80
N LEU A 340 -0.19 -16.77 -11.75
CA LEU A 340 -0.20 -18.23 -11.67
C LEU A 340 0.61 -18.74 -10.46
N GLY A 341 1.77 -18.16 -10.19
CA GLY A 341 2.63 -18.58 -9.09
C GLY A 341 2.01 -18.28 -7.71
N VAL A 342 1.45 -17.10 -7.52
CA VAL A 342 0.95 -16.67 -6.20
C VAL A 342 -0.28 -17.45 -5.76
N GLY A 343 -1.15 -17.87 -6.67
CA GLY A 343 -2.30 -18.70 -6.30
C GLY A 343 -1.89 -20.00 -5.60
N VAL A 344 -0.82 -20.64 -6.07
CA VAL A 344 -0.26 -21.85 -5.43
C VAL A 344 0.50 -21.51 -4.14
N VAL A 345 1.33 -20.45 -4.17
CA VAL A 345 2.16 -20.05 -3.02
C VAL A 345 1.29 -19.62 -1.83
N CYS A 346 0.27 -18.82 -2.05
CA CYS A 346 -0.63 -18.37 -0.97
C CYS A 346 -1.58 -19.50 -0.52
N LEU A 347 -2.01 -20.42 -1.40
CA LEU A 347 -2.73 -21.63 -1.00
C LEU A 347 -1.91 -22.43 0.01
N TRP A 348 -0.60 -22.60 -0.25
CA TRP A 348 0.30 -23.21 0.74
C TRP A 348 0.45 -22.33 2.00
N GLY A 349 0.54 -21.00 1.85
CA GLY A 349 0.64 -20.05 2.96
C GLY A 349 -0.49 -20.18 3.98
N VAL A 350 -1.73 -20.26 3.52
CA VAL A 350 -2.92 -20.36 4.38
C VAL A 350 -3.21 -21.81 4.87
N THR A 351 -2.60 -22.81 4.27
CA THR A 351 -2.82 -24.23 4.66
C THR A 351 -1.58 -24.85 5.30
N GLY A 352 -0.51 -25.03 4.54
CA GLY A 352 0.72 -25.70 4.96
C GLY A 352 1.51 -24.87 5.97
N LEU A 353 1.86 -23.63 5.61
CA LEU A 353 2.65 -22.74 6.46
C LEU A 353 1.92 -22.40 7.77
N LYS A 354 0.63 -22.09 7.71
CA LYS A 354 -0.18 -21.83 8.91
C LYS A 354 -0.15 -23.00 9.91
N ARG A 355 -0.17 -24.23 9.42
CA ARG A 355 -0.03 -25.44 10.26
C ARG A 355 1.37 -25.57 10.88
N LEU A 356 2.43 -25.22 10.13
CA LEU A 356 3.81 -25.27 10.62
C LEU A 356 4.05 -24.26 11.74
N ILE A 357 3.62 -23.02 11.54
CA ILE A 357 3.82 -21.93 12.52
C ILE A 357 2.83 -22.01 13.69
N LYS A 358 1.74 -22.77 13.58
CA LYS A 358 0.71 -22.96 14.62
C LYS A 358 0.08 -21.67 15.15
N ALA A 359 0.10 -20.60 14.38
CA ALA A 359 -0.52 -19.32 14.70
C ALA A 359 -2.01 -19.33 14.32
N ASP A 360 -2.85 -18.72 15.17
CA ASP A 360 -4.26 -18.47 14.84
C ASP A 360 -4.40 -17.10 14.15
N ASP A 361 -3.94 -17.03 12.91
CA ASP A 361 -4.22 -15.93 12.01
C ASP A 361 -5.65 -16.12 11.46
N SER A 362 -6.60 -15.38 12.03
CA SER A 362 -8.03 -15.69 11.91
C SER A 362 -8.53 -15.68 10.48
N LEU A 363 -8.16 -14.65 9.70
CA LEU A 363 -8.58 -14.47 8.30
C LEU A 363 -7.40 -14.55 7.32
N ASP A 364 -6.34 -15.29 7.68
CA ASP A 364 -5.20 -15.60 6.81
C ASP A 364 -4.40 -14.39 6.30
N VAL A 365 -4.34 -13.32 7.10
CA VAL A 365 -3.67 -12.05 6.73
C VAL A 365 -2.18 -12.28 6.42
N PHE A 366 -1.46 -13.04 7.25
CA PHE A 366 -0.07 -13.38 6.99
C PHE A 366 0.08 -14.24 5.73
N GLY A 367 -0.74 -15.29 5.63
CA GLY A 367 -0.66 -16.25 4.52
C GLY A 367 -0.96 -15.63 3.15
N VAL A 368 -1.80 -14.60 3.08
CA VAL A 368 -2.18 -13.92 1.85
C VAL A 368 -1.33 -12.66 1.66
N HIS A 369 -1.31 -11.74 2.65
CA HIS A 369 -0.67 -10.43 2.46
C HIS A 369 0.85 -10.47 2.61
N ALA A 370 1.39 -11.09 3.68
CA ALA A 370 2.85 -11.15 3.81
C ALA A 370 3.47 -12.08 2.78
N ILE A 371 2.97 -13.32 2.66
CA ILE A 371 3.53 -14.31 1.73
C ILE A 371 3.32 -13.87 0.27
N GLY A 372 2.13 -13.38 -0.07
CA GLY A 372 1.85 -12.85 -1.41
C GLY A 372 2.67 -11.60 -1.73
N GLY A 373 2.82 -10.68 -0.76
CA GLY A 373 3.65 -9.48 -0.91
C GLY A 373 5.13 -9.79 -1.08
N ILE A 374 5.68 -10.72 -0.28
CA ILE A 374 7.07 -11.20 -0.41
C ILE A 374 7.27 -11.82 -1.80
N PHE A 375 6.39 -12.72 -2.21
CA PHE A 375 6.45 -13.34 -3.53
C PHE A 375 6.40 -12.29 -4.63
N GLY A 376 5.44 -11.36 -4.58
CA GLY A 376 5.30 -10.29 -5.55
C GLY A 376 6.51 -9.37 -5.62
N ALA A 377 7.04 -8.92 -4.47
CA ALA A 377 8.22 -8.06 -4.42
C ALA A 377 9.45 -8.73 -5.03
N LEU A 378 9.71 -10.01 -4.72
CA LEU A 378 10.83 -10.76 -5.29
C LEU A 378 10.66 -10.98 -6.79
N MET A 379 9.45 -11.33 -7.24
CA MET A 379 9.15 -11.50 -8.67
C MET A 379 9.23 -10.19 -9.44
N THR A 380 8.93 -9.05 -8.82
CA THR A 380 9.17 -7.72 -9.41
C THR A 380 10.65 -7.56 -9.80
N GLY A 381 11.58 -7.96 -8.93
CA GLY A 381 13.00 -7.91 -9.21
C GLY A 381 13.44 -8.76 -10.43
N ILE A 382 12.74 -9.85 -10.69
CA ILE A 382 13.00 -10.74 -11.84
C ILE A 382 12.34 -10.20 -13.11
N PHE A 383 11.00 -9.97 -13.06
CA PHE A 383 10.21 -9.65 -14.24
C PHE A 383 10.25 -8.17 -14.66
N ASN A 384 10.92 -7.31 -13.89
CA ASN A 384 11.26 -5.96 -14.32
C ASN A 384 12.28 -5.95 -15.47
N ALA A 385 12.99 -7.06 -15.70
CA ALA A 385 14.00 -7.19 -16.73
C ALA A 385 13.44 -6.92 -18.14
N PRO A 386 14.07 -6.06 -18.97
CA PRO A 386 13.66 -5.83 -20.35
C PRO A 386 13.65 -7.10 -21.20
N SER A 387 14.58 -8.03 -20.95
CA SER A 387 14.62 -9.34 -21.60
C SER A 387 13.42 -10.24 -21.33
N LEU A 388 12.67 -9.94 -20.25
CA LEU A 388 11.42 -10.62 -19.88
C LEU A 388 10.18 -9.76 -20.15
N GLY A 389 10.36 -8.65 -20.90
CA GLY A 389 9.28 -7.72 -21.25
C GLY A 389 8.99 -6.64 -20.20
N GLY A 390 9.82 -6.52 -19.17
CA GLY A 390 9.69 -5.46 -18.16
C GLY A 390 10.24 -4.11 -18.66
N PRO A 391 9.82 -2.99 -18.03
CA PRO A 391 10.22 -1.63 -18.44
C PRO A 391 11.66 -1.26 -18.03
N GLY A 392 12.32 -2.06 -17.17
CA GLY A 392 13.54 -1.64 -16.47
C GLY A 392 13.22 -0.74 -15.27
N SER A 393 14.22 -0.43 -14.44
CA SER A 393 13.99 0.21 -13.15
C SER A 393 14.77 1.48 -12.90
N THR A 394 15.84 1.70 -13.65
CA THR A 394 16.69 2.87 -13.39
C THR A 394 16.34 3.96 -14.37
N VAL A 395 15.84 5.08 -13.86
CA VAL A 395 15.65 6.29 -14.65
C VAL A 395 16.73 7.28 -14.23
N ASP A 396 17.62 7.63 -15.17
CA ASP A 396 18.49 8.79 -15.01
C ASP A 396 17.70 10.05 -15.35
N TRP A 397 17.14 10.68 -14.31
CA TRP A 397 16.32 11.88 -14.46
C TRP A 397 17.09 13.07 -15.05
N VAL A 398 18.44 13.07 -14.97
CA VAL A 398 19.27 14.13 -15.57
C VAL A 398 19.37 13.92 -17.07
N LYS A 399 19.63 12.68 -17.52
CA LYS A 399 19.79 12.33 -18.94
C LYS A 399 18.48 11.92 -19.61
N GLY A 400 17.43 11.66 -18.83
CA GLY A 400 16.16 11.15 -19.36
C GLY A 400 16.24 9.71 -19.86
N THR A 401 17.17 8.89 -19.31
CA THR A 401 17.37 7.51 -19.74
C THR A 401 16.98 6.52 -18.65
N SER A 402 16.38 5.39 -19.06
CA SER A 402 16.15 4.25 -18.19
C SER A 402 17.32 3.26 -18.29
N GLY A 403 17.61 2.57 -17.19
CA GLY A 403 18.60 1.52 -17.12
C GLY A 403 18.05 0.28 -16.41
N TYR A 404 18.86 -0.75 -16.32
CA TYR A 404 18.53 -1.97 -15.61
C TYR A 404 19.80 -2.59 -15.01
N PRO A 405 19.83 -2.84 -13.69
CA PRO A 405 21.07 -3.32 -13.03
C PRO A 405 21.34 -4.82 -13.24
N GLY A 406 20.44 -5.55 -13.87
CA GLY A 406 20.46 -6.99 -14.03
C GLY A 406 19.56 -7.74 -13.03
N ILE A 407 19.07 -8.93 -13.43
CA ILE A 407 18.08 -9.71 -12.68
C ILE A 407 18.53 -9.99 -11.25
N TRP A 408 19.73 -10.52 -11.07
CA TRP A 408 20.22 -10.90 -9.74
C TRP A 408 20.48 -9.70 -8.84
N LYS A 409 20.94 -8.58 -9.41
CA LYS A 409 21.13 -7.35 -8.62
C LYS A 409 19.79 -6.77 -8.19
N GLN A 410 18.81 -6.66 -9.09
CA GLN A 410 17.48 -6.16 -8.73
C GLN A 410 16.77 -7.11 -7.75
N PHE A 411 16.90 -8.43 -7.94
CA PHE A 411 16.36 -9.41 -6.99
C PHE A 411 16.97 -9.25 -5.59
N SER A 412 18.31 -9.05 -5.48
CA SER A 412 18.95 -8.85 -4.17
C SER A 412 18.47 -7.57 -3.48
N ILE A 413 18.28 -6.47 -4.23
CA ILE A 413 17.72 -5.22 -3.70
C ILE A 413 16.31 -5.44 -3.16
N GLN A 414 15.47 -6.16 -3.91
CA GLN A 414 14.11 -6.49 -3.44
C GLN A 414 14.15 -7.34 -2.17
N LEU A 415 15.04 -8.32 -2.09
CA LEU A 415 15.20 -9.17 -0.92
C LEU A 415 15.67 -8.36 0.31
N GLU A 416 16.61 -7.44 0.15
CA GLU A 416 17.04 -6.53 1.22
C GLU A 416 15.89 -5.67 1.73
N ALA A 417 15.09 -5.10 0.84
CA ALA A 417 13.90 -4.32 1.20
C ALA A 417 12.85 -5.17 1.94
N VAL A 418 12.57 -6.37 1.45
CA VAL A 418 11.65 -7.33 2.10
C VAL A 418 12.14 -7.67 3.51
N CYS A 419 13.42 -8.01 3.67
CA CYS A 419 13.99 -8.36 4.97
C CYS A 419 13.93 -7.20 5.96
N LEU A 420 14.26 -5.98 5.52
CA LEU A 420 14.20 -4.80 6.37
C LEU A 420 12.76 -4.52 6.84
N VAL A 421 11.80 -4.48 5.92
CA VAL A 421 10.39 -4.20 6.27
C VAL A 421 9.82 -5.30 7.15
N PHE A 422 10.13 -6.56 6.89
CA PHE A 422 9.74 -7.68 7.75
C PHE A 422 10.25 -7.52 9.18
N ALA A 423 11.55 -7.29 9.34
CA ALA A 423 12.19 -7.13 10.65
C ALA A 423 11.67 -5.88 11.39
N TRP A 424 11.59 -4.73 10.69
CA TRP A 424 11.08 -3.48 11.24
C TRP A 424 9.68 -3.66 11.79
N THR A 425 8.78 -4.17 10.95
CA THR A 425 7.38 -4.37 11.33
C THR A 425 7.22 -5.36 12.46
N ALA A 426 7.94 -6.48 12.44
CA ALA A 426 7.86 -7.48 13.51
C ALA A 426 8.23 -6.88 14.87
N VAL A 427 9.32 -6.11 14.91
CA VAL A 427 9.77 -5.44 16.15
C VAL A 427 8.78 -4.39 16.62
N VAL A 428 8.34 -3.50 15.71
CA VAL A 428 7.41 -2.42 16.05
C VAL A 428 6.05 -2.97 16.49
N ALA A 429 5.52 -3.96 15.79
CA ALA A 429 4.25 -4.59 16.16
C ALA A 429 4.34 -5.27 17.52
N PHE A 430 5.42 -6.00 17.79
CA PHE A 430 5.63 -6.63 19.10
C PHE A 430 5.66 -5.60 20.24
N ILE A 431 6.41 -4.52 20.08
CA ILE A 431 6.48 -3.42 21.06
C ILE A 431 5.11 -2.77 21.23
N ALA A 432 4.41 -2.47 20.13
CA ALA A 432 3.08 -1.87 20.16
C ALA A 432 2.07 -2.75 20.93
N PHE A 433 2.02 -4.06 20.62
CA PHE A 433 1.15 -4.99 21.36
C PHE A 433 1.54 -5.09 22.85
N TYR A 434 2.82 -5.07 23.16
CA TYR A 434 3.26 -5.07 24.55
C TYR A 434 2.80 -3.82 25.32
N ILE A 435 2.93 -2.63 24.72
CA ILE A 435 2.44 -1.36 25.28
C ILE A 435 0.93 -1.41 25.49
N VAL A 436 0.17 -1.79 24.46
CA VAL A 436 -1.30 -1.87 24.50
C VAL A 436 -1.75 -2.87 25.58
N LYS A 437 -1.06 -4.03 25.70
CA LYS A 437 -1.33 -5.04 26.74
C LYS A 437 -1.20 -4.46 28.15
N ARG A 438 -0.22 -3.58 28.36
CA ARG A 438 0.02 -2.96 29.66
C ARG A 438 -0.96 -1.85 30.01
N LEU A 439 -1.44 -1.12 29.00
CA LEU A 439 -2.32 0.05 29.20
C LEU A 439 -3.81 -0.34 29.32
N VAL A 440 -4.32 -1.18 28.43
CA VAL A 440 -5.76 -1.48 28.33
C VAL A 440 -6.09 -2.98 28.33
N GLY A 441 -5.05 -3.83 28.28
CA GLY A 441 -5.21 -5.27 28.01
C GLY A 441 -5.54 -5.51 26.54
N LEU A 442 -5.26 -6.70 26.03
CA LEU A 442 -5.45 -6.99 24.59
C LEU A 442 -6.75 -7.71 24.31
N ARG A 443 -7.04 -8.77 25.08
CA ARG A 443 -8.10 -9.73 24.79
C ARG A 443 -9.32 -9.45 25.65
N VAL A 444 -10.49 -9.69 25.08
CA VAL A 444 -11.77 -9.72 25.82
C VAL A 444 -11.81 -10.90 26.80
N GLN A 445 -12.75 -10.90 27.73
CA GLN A 445 -12.97 -12.03 28.64
C GLN A 445 -13.48 -13.26 27.87
N GLU A 446 -13.31 -14.45 28.43
CA GLU A 446 -13.70 -15.70 27.77
C GLU A 446 -15.19 -15.76 27.49
N GLU A 447 -16.00 -15.28 28.41
CA GLU A 447 -17.44 -15.21 28.28
C GLU A 447 -17.86 -14.28 27.13
N GLU A 448 -17.24 -13.12 27.01
CA GLU A 448 -17.48 -12.14 25.92
C GLU A 448 -17.14 -12.74 24.55
N GLU A 449 -16.00 -13.48 24.46
CA GLU A 449 -15.60 -14.16 23.21
C GLU A 449 -16.56 -15.29 22.85
N ARG A 450 -17.11 -16.00 23.86
CA ARG A 450 -18.11 -17.06 23.66
C ARG A 450 -19.46 -16.49 23.24
N GLU A 451 -19.91 -15.41 23.83
CA GLU A 451 -21.16 -14.74 23.51
C GLU A 451 -21.10 -14.08 22.14
N GLY A 452 -20.01 -13.35 21.84
CA GLY A 452 -19.77 -12.62 20.59
C GLY A 452 -19.65 -11.13 20.79
N LEU A 453 -18.73 -10.54 20.01
CA LEU A 453 -18.32 -9.14 20.22
C LEU A 453 -19.34 -8.12 19.70
N ASP A 454 -20.29 -8.51 18.88
CA ASP A 454 -21.37 -7.61 18.43
C ASP A 454 -22.18 -7.12 19.63
N ILE A 455 -22.61 -8.04 20.49
CA ILE A 455 -23.37 -7.72 21.71
C ILE A 455 -22.46 -7.19 22.81
N THR A 456 -21.38 -7.91 23.12
CA THR A 456 -20.59 -7.60 24.32
C THR A 456 -19.75 -6.33 24.18
N SER A 457 -19.33 -5.98 22.96
CA SER A 457 -18.53 -4.78 22.71
C SER A 457 -19.34 -3.60 22.17
N HIS A 458 -20.46 -3.84 21.46
CA HIS A 458 -21.18 -2.80 20.75
C HIS A 458 -22.68 -2.72 21.10
N GLY A 459 -23.23 -3.72 21.79
CA GLY A 459 -24.64 -3.74 22.19
C GLY A 459 -25.63 -3.91 21.04
N GLU A 460 -25.16 -4.39 19.89
CA GLU A 460 -25.92 -4.49 18.64
C GLU A 460 -25.87 -5.90 18.07
N ARG A 461 -26.76 -6.23 17.14
CA ARG A 461 -26.75 -7.47 16.37
C ARG A 461 -26.83 -7.15 14.88
N ALA A 462 -26.07 -7.90 14.08
CA ALA A 462 -26.11 -7.77 12.63
C ALA A 462 -27.39 -8.34 12.02
N TYR A 463 -28.00 -9.31 12.69
CA TYR A 463 -29.17 -10.04 12.22
C TYR A 463 -30.12 -10.34 13.37
N ASP A 464 -31.40 -10.14 13.13
CA ASP A 464 -32.52 -10.59 14.00
C ASP A 464 -32.89 -12.03 13.58
N LEU A 465 -32.17 -13.03 14.15
CA LEU A 465 -32.35 -14.45 13.88
C LEU A 465 -33.09 -15.12 15.05
#